data_1ec65df2f4b17b310d87f72d5e221a6a
#
_entry.id   1ec65df2f4b17b310d87f72d5e221a6a
#
_cell.length_a   1.000
_cell.length_b   1.000
_cell.length_c   1.000
_cell.angle_alpha   90.00
_cell.angle_beta   90.00
_cell.angle_gamma   90.00
#
_symmetry.space_group_name_H-M   'P 1'
#
loop_
_entity.id
_entity.type
_entity.pdbx_description
1 polymer ?
#
loop_
_entity_poly.entity_id
_entity_poly.type
_entity_poly.pdbx_seq_one_letter_code
_entity_poly.pdbx_strand_id
1 'polypeptide(L)'
;MPVRDAAMKVTGQMRYVADMKLPGMLYAKILFSPVPHARIKSIDTTQAQALEGVHAVVCYKDSPKNRYNGNGEDKDINPSELVFDQTVRFVGDKVAAVAADTEEIARKALSLISVEYEELPFYLDPEEAMKEDAYPIHQAAISSWIQ
;
A
#
# COMPACT_ATOMS: atom_id res chain seq x y z
N MET A 1 -16.46 -30.51 20.00
CA MET A 1 -16.25 -29.54 21.11
C MET A 1 -16.85 -28.19 20.68
N PRO A 2 -17.72 -27.55 21.46
CA PRO A 2 -18.25 -26.24 21.09
C PRO A 2 -17.10 -25.20 21.06
N VAL A 3 -17.11 -24.34 20.06
CA VAL A 3 -16.13 -23.26 19.95
C VAL A 3 -16.33 -22.28 21.11
N ARG A 4 -15.28 -22.00 21.87
CA ARG A 4 -15.30 -21.29 23.16
C ARG A 4 -15.95 -19.89 23.10
N ASP A 5 -15.88 -19.24 21.96
CA ASP A 5 -16.35 -17.88 21.69
C ASP A 5 -17.56 -17.82 20.74
N ALA A 6 -18.15 -18.98 20.40
CA ALA A 6 -19.25 -19.06 19.44
C ALA A 6 -20.46 -18.19 19.86
N ALA A 7 -20.84 -18.22 21.14
CA ALA A 7 -21.96 -17.43 21.64
C ALA A 7 -21.72 -15.93 21.49
N MET A 8 -20.52 -15.44 21.81
CA MET A 8 -20.15 -14.03 21.66
C MET A 8 -20.12 -13.58 20.19
N LYS A 9 -19.69 -14.46 19.29
CA LYS A 9 -19.67 -14.20 17.84
C LYS A 9 -21.07 -14.07 17.26
N VAL A 10 -21.95 -15.04 17.54
CA VAL A 10 -23.31 -15.06 16.97
C VAL A 10 -24.23 -13.99 17.58
N THR A 11 -23.94 -13.51 18.79
CA THR A 11 -24.68 -12.42 19.43
C THR A 11 -24.11 -11.03 19.13
N GLY A 12 -23.01 -10.92 18.38
CA GLY A 12 -22.34 -9.65 18.09
C GLY A 12 -21.65 -9.00 19.31
N GLN A 13 -21.46 -9.75 20.40
CA GLN A 13 -20.81 -9.25 21.62
C GLN A 13 -19.29 -9.35 21.58
N MET A 14 -18.75 -10.11 20.61
CA MET A 14 -17.31 -10.24 20.46
C MET A 14 -16.73 -8.96 19.90
N ARG A 15 -15.71 -8.43 20.59
CA ARG A 15 -14.93 -7.27 20.12
C ARG A 15 -13.68 -7.75 19.41
N TYR A 16 -13.49 -7.25 18.20
CA TYR A 16 -12.29 -7.44 17.41
C TYR A 16 -11.37 -6.21 17.51
N VAL A 17 -10.13 -6.36 17.08
CA VAL A 17 -9.17 -5.24 17.08
C VAL A 17 -9.70 -4.02 16.30
N ALA A 18 -10.41 -4.27 15.20
CA ALA A 18 -11.04 -3.21 14.40
C ALA A 18 -12.15 -2.43 15.11
N ASP A 19 -12.75 -3.00 16.17
CA ASP A 19 -13.80 -2.35 16.96
C ASP A 19 -13.25 -1.52 18.13
N MET A 20 -11.93 -1.60 18.35
CA MET A 20 -11.28 -0.87 19.44
C MET A 20 -11.19 0.62 19.12
N LYS A 21 -11.61 1.44 20.06
CA LYS A 21 -11.45 2.90 20.00
C LYS A 21 -10.72 3.36 21.25
N LEU A 22 -9.58 3.99 21.05
CA LEU A 22 -8.74 4.53 22.11
C LEU A 22 -8.78 6.06 22.09
N PRO A 23 -8.66 6.74 23.25
CA PRO A 23 -8.51 8.18 23.28
C PRO A 23 -7.30 8.64 22.46
N GLY A 24 -7.49 9.61 21.56
CA GLY A 24 -6.42 10.12 20.68
C GLY A 24 -6.04 9.20 19.52
N MET A 25 -6.81 8.14 19.25
CA MET A 25 -6.58 7.27 18.11
C MET A 25 -6.84 8.02 16.79
N LEU A 26 -5.91 7.91 15.86
CA LEU A 26 -6.04 8.45 14.51
C LEU A 26 -6.58 7.40 13.54
N TYR A 27 -7.25 7.88 12.50
CA TYR A 27 -7.74 7.07 11.40
C TYR A 27 -6.79 7.20 10.20
N ALA A 28 -6.29 6.08 9.73
CA ALA A 28 -5.42 6.04 8.56
C ALA A 28 -6.16 5.55 7.31
N LYS A 29 -5.89 6.18 6.17
CA LYS A 29 -6.34 5.76 4.85
C LYS A 29 -5.18 5.77 3.88
N ILE A 30 -5.21 4.84 2.93
CA ILE A 30 -4.17 4.67 1.92
C ILE A 30 -4.70 5.12 0.57
N LEU A 31 -3.89 5.91 -0.16
CA LEU A 31 -4.08 6.21 -1.57
C LEU A 31 -3.45 5.08 -2.38
N PHE A 32 -4.25 4.47 -3.23
CA PHE A 32 -3.84 3.39 -4.11
C PHE A 32 -3.64 3.86 -5.55
N SER A 33 -2.75 3.17 -6.27
CA SER A 33 -2.52 3.42 -7.69
C SER A 33 -3.73 3.03 -8.54
N PRO A 34 -4.20 3.90 -9.43
CA PRO A 34 -5.20 3.57 -10.44
C PRO A 34 -4.61 2.92 -11.69
N VAL A 35 -3.28 2.92 -11.84
CA VAL A 35 -2.56 2.42 -13.02
C VAL A 35 -1.79 1.14 -12.70
N PRO A 36 -1.63 0.23 -13.68
CA PRO A 36 -1.04 -1.09 -13.45
C PRO A 36 0.47 -1.05 -13.28
N HIS A 37 1.18 -0.15 -13.99
CA HIS A 37 2.62 0.00 -13.85
C HIS A 37 3.04 1.41 -14.25
N ALA A 38 3.64 2.11 -13.33
CA ALA A 38 4.08 3.48 -13.57
C ALA A 38 5.18 3.91 -12.59
N ARG A 39 5.94 4.91 -13.01
CA ARG A 39 6.79 5.72 -12.12
C ARG A 39 6.00 6.96 -11.67
N ILE A 40 6.04 7.26 -10.39
CA ILE A 40 5.52 8.52 -9.86
C ILE A 40 6.53 9.62 -10.21
N LYS A 41 6.19 10.51 -11.16
CA LYS A 41 6.98 11.68 -11.53
C LYS A 41 6.96 12.72 -10.44
N SER A 42 5.76 13.04 -9.98
CA SER A 42 5.55 14.00 -8.91
C SER A 42 4.36 13.58 -8.02
N ILE A 43 4.45 13.95 -6.77
CA ILE A 43 3.35 13.84 -5.81
C ILE A 43 3.31 15.15 -5.01
N ASP A 44 2.14 15.78 -5.00
CA ASP A 44 1.87 16.96 -4.19
C ASP A 44 0.87 16.61 -3.09
N THR A 45 1.32 16.73 -1.86
CA THR A 45 0.57 16.46 -0.64
C THR A 45 0.21 17.73 0.14
N THR A 46 0.56 18.91 -0.39
CA THR A 46 0.47 20.19 0.33
C THR A 46 -0.94 20.50 0.80
N GLN A 47 -1.94 20.33 -0.05
CA GLN A 47 -3.33 20.60 0.30
C GLN A 47 -3.87 19.57 1.32
N ALA A 48 -3.45 18.31 1.20
CA ALA A 48 -3.84 17.28 2.15
C ALA A 48 -3.23 17.54 3.53
N GLN A 49 -1.98 17.96 3.60
CA GLN A 49 -1.29 18.31 4.86
C GLN A 49 -1.89 19.56 5.53
N ALA A 50 -2.39 20.52 4.75
CA ALA A 50 -2.99 21.74 5.26
C ALA A 50 -4.45 21.57 5.74
N LEU A 51 -5.07 20.41 5.50
CA LEU A 51 -6.45 20.16 5.91
C LEU A 51 -6.53 20.00 7.44
N GLU A 52 -7.39 20.76 8.08
CA GLU A 52 -7.61 20.69 9.52
C GLU A 52 -8.02 19.27 9.95
N GLY A 53 -7.41 18.77 11.03
CA GLY A 53 -7.60 17.42 11.53
C GLY A 53 -6.74 16.35 10.86
N VAL A 54 -5.87 16.73 9.91
CA VAL A 54 -4.83 15.84 9.37
C VAL A 54 -3.56 15.99 10.20
N HIS A 55 -3.02 14.86 10.67
CA HIS A 55 -1.81 14.82 11.50
C HIS A 55 -0.56 14.42 10.72
N ALA A 56 -0.73 13.55 9.72
CA ALA A 56 0.39 13.13 8.89
C ALA A 56 -0.08 12.74 7.48
N VAL A 57 0.76 13.04 6.50
CA VAL A 57 0.68 12.52 5.13
C VAL A 57 2.06 12.00 4.78
N VAL A 58 2.14 10.73 4.40
CA VAL A 58 3.40 10.05 4.07
C VAL A 58 3.34 9.44 2.68
N CYS A 59 4.45 9.47 1.96
CA CYS A 59 4.57 8.91 0.61
C CYS A 59 5.98 8.29 0.42
N TYR A 60 6.35 7.94 -0.81
CA TYR A 60 7.67 7.38 -1.10
C TYR A 60 8.85 8.27 -0.70
N LYS A 61 8.66 9.59 -0.58
CA LYS A 61 9.71 10.53 -0.14
C LYS A 61 10.06 10.37 1.33
N ASP A 62 9.06 10.01 2.14
CA ASP A 62 9.15 9.90 3.60
C ASP A 62 9.39 8.45 4.05
N SER A 63 9.16 7.49 3.16
CA SER A 63 9.23 6.07 3.46
C SER A 63 10.67 5.59 3.68
N PRO A 64 10.91 4.70 4.66
CA PRO A 64 12.17 3.99 4.80
C PRO A 64 12.53 3.25 3.50
N LYS A 65 13.81 3.26 3.15
CA LYS A 65 14.30 2.58 1.94
C LYS A 65 14.64 1.10 2.18
N ASN A 66 14.36 0.60 3.37
CA ASN A 66 14.53 -0.81 3.69
C ASN A 66 13.42 -1.62 3.01
N ARG A 67 13.84 -2.55 2.16
CA ARG A 67 12.91 -3.49 1.53
C ARG A 67 12.49 -4.55 2.52
N TYR A 68 11.27 -5.02 2.41
CA TYR A 68 10.72 -6.11 3.21
C TYR A 68 10.11 -7.18 2.29
N ASN A 69 9.89 -8.34 2.87
CA ASN A 69 9.19 -9.44 2.24
C ASN A 69 7.87 -9.65 2.98
N GLY A 70 6.75 -9.61 2.27
CA GLY A 70 5.41 -9.79 2.83
C GLY A 70 5.17 -11.18 3.43
N ASN A 71 5.98 -12.17 3.06
CA ASN A 71 5.85 -13.56 3.51
C ASN A 71 6.65 -13.89 4.80
N GLY A 72 7.18 -12.89 5.51
CA GLY A 72 7.80 -13.09 6.82
C GLY A 72 9.21 -13.67 6.78
N GLU A 73 9.46 -14.74 7.53
CA GLU A 73 10.82 -15.20 7.88
C GLU A 73 11.55 -16.03 6.80
N ASP A 74 11.03 -16.13 5.59
CA ASP A 74 11.69 -16.90 4.54
C ASP A 74 12.94 -16.16 4.06
N LYS A 75 14.11 -16.64 4.52
CA LYS A 75 15.41 -16.04 4.25
C LYS A 75 15.87 -16.20 2.79
N ASP A 76 15.23 -17.09 2.06
CA ASP A 76 15.57 -17.40 0.67
C ASP A 76 14.85 -16.48 -0.34
N ILE A 77 13.90 -15.67 0.12
CA ILE A 77 13.19 -14.72 -0.72
C ILE A 77 13.79 -13.33 -0.52
N ASN A 78 14.37 -12.78 -1.58
CA ASN A 78 14.90 -11.42 -1.56
C ASN A 78 13.78 -10.40 -1.28
N PRO A 79 13.96 -9.50 -0.30
CA PRO A 79 13.00 -8.45 -0.03
C PRO A 79 12.80 -7.58 -1.27
N SER A 80 11.58 -7.53 -1.82
CA SER A 80 11.28 -6.82 -3.06
C SER A 80 10.44 -5.57 -2.85
N GLU A 81 9.73 -5.48 -1.71
CA GLU A 81 8.75 -4.42 -1.47
C GLU A 81 9.29 -3.30 -0.59
N LEU A 82 8.88 -2.07 -0.90
CA LEU A 82 8.96 -0.90 -0.01
C LEU A 82 7.56 -0.61 0.56
N VAL A 83 7.49 0.05 1.70
CA VAL A 83 6.20 0.49 2.27
C VAL A 83 5.49 1.41 1.29
N PHE A 84 6.20 2.40 0.76
CA PHE A 84 5.81 3.21 -0.39
C PHE A 84 6.98 3.28 -1.37
N ASP A 85 6.75 2.89 -2.61
CA ASP A 85 7.75 2.94 -3.68
C ASP A 85 7.43 4.10 -4.65
N GLN A 86 8.45 4.59 -5.33
CA GLN A 86 8.28 5.54 -6.42
C GLN A 86 7.74 4.85 -7.69
N THR A 87 7.89 3.53 -7.79
CA THR A 87 7.34 2.74 -8.89
C THR A 87 6.18 1.90 -8.38
N VAL A 88 5.01 2.11 -8.94
CA VAL A 88 3.82 1.27 -8.73
C VAL A 88 3.82 0.13 -9.75
N ARG A 89 3.43 -1.08 -9.31
CA ARG A 89 3.57 -2.31 -10.12
C ARG A 89 2.26 -3.04 -10.36
N PHE A 90 1.17 -2.59 -9.76
CA PHE A 90 -0.18 -3.13 -9.98
C PHE A 90 -1.23 -2.08 -9.61
N VAL A 91 -2.43 -2.24 -10.15
CA VAL A 91 -3.60 -1.44 -9.74
C VAL A 91 -3.91 -1.76 -8.28
N GLY A 92 -3.90 -0.74 -7.42
CA GLY A 92 -4.04 -0.92 -5.97
C GLY A 92 -2.73 -0.93 -5.20
N ASP A 93 -1.59 -0.69 -5.86
CA ASP A 93 -0.31 -0.48 -5.16
C ASP A 93 -0.34 0.80 -4.30
N LYS A 94 0.40 0.78 -3.20
CA LYS A 94 0.38 1.85 -2.18
C LYS A 94 1.16 3.08 -2.64
N VAL A 95 0.51 4.22 -2.74
CA VAL A 95 1.11 5.49 -3.20
C VAL A 95 1.41 6.44 -2.06
N ALA A 96 0.44 6.62 -1.16
CA ALA A 96 0.55 7.49 0.01
C ALA A 96 -0.40 7.02 1.13
N ALA A 97 -0.19 7.52 2.34
CA ALA A 97 -1.14 7.34 3.43
C ALA A 97 -1.38 8.66 4.16
N VAL A 98 -2.58 8.81 4.70
CA VAL A 98 -3.00 9.93 5.52
C VAL A 98 -3.45 9.41 6.89
N ALA A 99 -3.05 10.10 7.97
CA ALA A 99 -3.57 9.90 9.31
C ALA A 99 -4.29 11.17 9.77
N ALA A 100 -5.53 11.02 10.23
CA ALA A 100 -6.41 12.14 10.61
C ALA A 100 -7.29 11.79 11.81
N ASP A 101 -7.94 12.81 12.40
CA ASP A 101 -8.84 12.66 13.56
C ASP A 101 -10.06 11.79 13.26
N THR A 102 -10.54 11.80 12.02
CA THR A 102 -11.69 11.00 11.58
C THR A 102 -11.43 10.33 10.24
N GLU A 103 -12.17 9.25 9.99
CA GLU A 103 -12.12 8.56 8.71
C GLU A 103 -12.56 9.45 7.53
N GLU A 104 -13.51 10.36 7.76
CA GLU A 104 -14.01 11.30 6.74
C GLU A 104 -12.94 12.32 6.37
N ILE A 105 -12.24 12.89 7.36
CA ILE A 105 -11.12 13.81 7.12
C ILE A 105 -10.01 13.09 6.35
N ALA A 106 -9.64 11.87 6.77
CA ALA A 106 -8.63 11.08 6.08
C ALA A 106 -9.02 10.81 4.60
N ARG A 107 -10.28 10.47 4.33
CA ARG A 107 -10.79 10.25 2.96
C ARG A 107 -10.76 11.54 2.13
N LYS A 108 -11.19 12.66 2.71
CA LYS A 108 -11.13 13.97 2.06
C LYS A 108 -9.69 14.37 1.75
N ALA A 109 -8.77 14.16 2.69
CA ALA A 109 -7.36 14.46 2.48
C ALA A 109 -6.75 13.65 1.33
N LEU A 110 -7.10 12.36 1.18
CA LEU A 110 -6.66 11.56 0.04
C LEU A 110 -7.06 12.15 -1.31
N SER A 111 -8.26 12.74 -1.41
CA SER A 111 -8.73 13.37 -2.66
C SER A 111 -8.02 14.68 -2.99
N LEU A 112 -7.27 15.25 -2.05
CA LEU A 112 -6.46 16.46 -2.24
C LEU A 112 -5.01 16.16 -2.62
N ILE A 113 -4.60 14.88 -2.64
CA ILE A 113 -3.28 14.46 -3.10
C ILE A 113 -3.29 14.39 -4.62
N SER A 114 -2.40 15.14 -5.26
CA SER A 114 -2.20 15.08 -6.71
C SER A 114 -0.99 14.22 -7.04
N VAL A 115 -1.14 13.28 -7.97
CA VAL A 115 -0.07 12.38 -8.40
C VAL A 115 0.03 12.38 -9.91
N GLU A 116 1.23 12.63 -10.42
CA GLU A 116 1.55 12.52 -11.84
C GLU A 116 2.31 11.22 -12.10
N TYR A 117 1.75 10.38 -12.96
CA TYR A 117 2.31 9.09 -13.33
C TYR A 117 2.97 9.15 -14.72
N GLU A 118 4.08 8.45 -14.85
CA GLU A 118 4.70 8.06 -16.11
C GLU A 118 4.44 6.58 -16.29
N GLU A 119 3.50 6.23 -17.17
CA GLU A 119 3.14 4.83 -17.40
C GLU A 119 4.30 4.05 -17.99
N LEU A 120 4.46 2.82 -17.54
CA LEU A 120 5.48 1.87 -17.96
C LEU A 120 4.81 0.65 -18.59
N PRO A 121 5.53 -0.14 -19.41
CA PRO A 121 4.99 -1.38 -19.96
C PRO A 121 4.52 -2.33 -18.87
N PHE A 122 3.40 -3.01 -19.12
CA PHE A 122 2.84 -4.01 -18.23
C PHE A 122 2.26 -5.17 -19.05
N TYR A 123 2.11 -6.32 -18.41
CA TYR A 123 1.58 -7.53 -19.02
C TYR A 123 0.40 -8.05 -18.19
N LEU A 124 -0.64 -8.50 -18.89
CA LEU A 124 -1.80 -9.17 -18.28
C LEU A 124 -1.79 -10.67 -18.56
N ASP A 125 -1.03 -11.09 -19.55
CA ASP A 125 -0.85 -12.48 -19.93
C ASP A 125 0.51 -12.99 -19.41
N PRO A 126 0.53 -14.07 -18.61
CA PRO A 126 1.78 -14.63 -18.08
C PRO A 126 2.72 -15.15 -19.19
N GLU A 127 2.20 -15.67 -20.32
CA GLU A 127 3.02 -16.13 -21.42
C GLU A 127 3.76 -14.96 -22.10
N GLU A 128 3.11 -13.79 -22.19
CA GLU A 128 3.76 -12.58 -22.69
C GLU A 128 4.81 -12.05 -21.72
N ALA A 129 4.55 -12.13 -20.41
CA ALA A 129 5.49 -11.70 -19.38
C ALA A 129 6.75 -12.57 -19.28
N MET A 130 6.69 -13.81 -19.79
CA MET A 130 7.80 -14.77 -19.78
C MET A 130 8.72 -14.66 -21.02
N LYS A 131 8.41 -13.81 -22.00
CA LYS A 131 9.27 -13.61 -23.18
C LYS A 131 10.60 -12.99 -22.79
N GLU A 132 11.67 -13.32 -23.48
CA GLU A 132 13.04 -12.82 -23.21
C GLU A 132 13.15 -11.30 -23.31
N ASP A 133 12.34 -10.67 -24.16
CA ASP A 133 12.29 -9.23 -24.39
C ASP A 133 11.25 -8.51 -23.52
N ALA A 134 10.59 -9.23 -22.59
CA ALA A 134 9.60 -8.63 -21.70
C ALA A 134 10.23 -7.59 -20.76
N TYR A 135 9.55 -6.48 -20.57
CA TYR A 135 10.00 -5.42 -19.65
C TYR A 135 9.96 -5.93 -18.20
N PRO A 136 11.08 -5.88 -17.46
CA PRO A 136 11.12 -6.39 -16.09
C PRO A 136 10.33 -5.49 -15.13
N ILE A 137 9.34 -6.05 -14.45
CA ILE A 137 8.53 -5.34 -13.44
C ILE A 137 9.37 -5.04 -12.19
N HIS A 138 10.28 -5.94 -11.81
CA HIS A 138 11.23 -5.75 -10.71
C HIS A 138 12.66 -5.61 -11.24
N GLN A 139 13.34 -4.54 -10.81
CA GLN A 139 14.74 -4.29 -11.18
C GLN A 139 15.70 -5.15 -10.36
N ALA A 140 16.01 -6.28 -10.69
CA ALA A 140 16.96 -7.21 -10.11
C ALA A 140 16.37 -8.37 -9.32
N ALA A 141 16.91 -9.54 -9.62
CA ALA A 141 16.96 -10.77 -8.84
C ALA A 141 15.83 -11.79 -9.00
N ILE A 142 15.06 -11.79 -10.10
CA ILE A 142 14.28 -13.00 -10.44
C ILE A 142 15.08 -13.98 -11.32
N SER A 143 16.22 -13.57 -11.85
CA SER A 143 17.08 -14.43 -12.67
C SER A 143 17.71 -15.65 -11.95
N SER A 144 17.56 -15.77 -10.62
CA SER A 144 18.06 -16.91 -9.86
C SER A 144 17.03 -18.03 -9.63
N TRP A 145 15.77 -17.84 -10.07
CA TRP A 145 14.70 -18.82 -9.86
C TRP A 145 14.39 -19.69 -11.09
N ILE A 146 15.02 -19.39 -12.23
CA ILE A 146 14.89 -20.17 -13.46
C ILE A 146 16.26 -20.84 -13.73
N GLN A 147 16.61 -21.81 -12.92
CA GLN A 147 17.63 -22.84 -13.23
C GLN A 147 17.10 -24.21 -12.86
#